data_fdfec334a22efe6f02f8fe3f08ac57a7
#
_entry.id   fdfec334a22efe6f02f8fe3f08ac57a7
#
_cell.length_a   1.000
_cell.length_b   1.000
_cell.length_c   1.000
_cell.angle_alpha   90.00
_cell.angle_beta   90.00
_cell.angle_gamma   90.00
#
_symmetry.space_group_name_H-M   'P 1'
#
loop_
_entity.id
_entity.type
_entity.pdbx_description
1 polymer ?
#
loop_
_entity_poly.entity_id
_entity_poly.type
_entity_poly.pdbx_seq_one_letter_code
_entity_poly.pdbx_strand_id
1 'polypeptide(L)'
;TNFGPRVGFAWDPAGSGRTSVRASYGKSYEFVNGQFHLNTSVAPPWGSEVRLNAPPGGLDNPFLGSPGGQTNIFPVTFDQNAAFSLNGPFLSLTNELESTNVHSFNVTVERQISARWFATAGYIGSRTNNIWESTPLNNALFIRVPGTNAAPAIANTNNRRPLNLIDPVNGK
;
A
#
# COMPACT_ATOMS: atom_id res chain seq x y z
N THR A 1 8.30 -8.30 -17.57
CA THR A 1 9.45 -9.12 -17.02
C THR A 1 10.38 -8.19 -16.28
N ASN A 2 10.65 -8.50 -14.99
CA ASN A 2 11.55 -7.73 -14.14
C ASN A 2 12.97 -8.27 -14.26
N PHE A 3 13.91 -7.43 -14.68
CA PHE A 3 15.33 -7.78 -14.79
C PHE A 3 16.12 -7.17 -13.63
N GLY A 4 16.66 -8.02 -12.75
CA GLY A 4 17.40 -7.64 -11.54
C GLY A 4 18.88 -7.93 -11.62
N PRO A 5 19.70 -7.12 -12.32
CA PRO A 5 21.12 -7.33 -12.45
C PRO A 5 21.83 -7.16 -11.10
N ARG A 6 22.88 -7.96 -10.91
CA ARG A 6 23.80 -7.83 -9.78
C ARG A 6 25.22 -7.92 -10.31
N VAL A 7 26.03 -6.92 -9.99
CA VAL A 7 27.41 -6.83 -10.43
C VAL A 7 28.26 -6.44 -9.24
N GLY A 8 29.43 -7.03 -9.13
CA GLY A 8 30.41 -6.71 -8.12
C GLY A 8 31.83 -6.94 -8.63
N PHE A 9 32.76 -6.18 -8.10
CA PHE A 9 34.16 -6.39 -8.35
C PHE A 9 34.99 -6.19 -7.08
N ALA A 10 36.15 -6.83 -7.08
CA ALA A 10 37.17 -6.62 -6.06
C ALA A 10 38.51 -6.44 -6.80
N TRP A 11 39.24 -5.40 -6.41
CA TRP A 11 40.47 -5.00 -7.06
C TRP A 11 41.58 -4.70 -6.04
N ASP A 12 42.75 -5.24 -6.25
CA ASP A 12 43.97 -4.83 -5.56
C ASP A 12 44.84 -4.00 -6.54
N PRO A 13 44.86 -2.65 -6.41
CA PRO A 13 45.58 -1.78 -7.32
C PRO A 13 47.08 -2.03 -7.43
N ALA A 14 47.68 -2.52 -6.37
CA ALA A 14 49.12 -2.73 -6.27
C ALA A 14 49.54 -4.20 -6.36
N GLY A 15 48.59 -5.14 -6.37
CA GLY A 15 48.86 -6.57 -6.33
C GLY A 15 49.59 -7.05 -5.08
N SER A 16 49.65 -6.23 -4.06
CA SER A 16 50.42 -6.47 -2.82
C SER A 16 49.58 -7.03 -1.67
N GLY A 17 48.28 -7.18 -1.84
CA GLY A 17 47.34 -7.56 -0.80
C GLY A 17 47.12 -6.50 0.29
N ARG A 18 47.75 -5.32 0.17
CA ARG A 18 47.66 -4.26 1.17
C ARG A 18 46.53 -3.29 0.93
N THR A 19 45.99 -3.24 -0.30
CA THR A 19 44.88 -2.35 -0.65
C THR A 19 43.82 -3.17 -1.35
N SER A 20 42.60 -3.09 -0.89
CA SER A 20 41.43 -3.72 -1.53
C SER A 20 40.37 -2.66 -1.82
N VAL A 21 39.94 -2.60 -3.07
CA VAL A 21 38.81 -1.80 -3.50
C VAL A 21 37.71 -2.76 -3.92
N ARG A 22 36.55 -2.65 -3.27
CA ARG A 22 35.38 -3.47 -3.56
C ARG A 22 34.22 -2.57 -3.89
N ALA A 23 33.46 -2.93 -4.92
CA ALA A 23 32.21 -2.27 -5.21
C ALA A 23 31.17 -3.27 -5.67
N SER A 24 29.92 -2.99 -5.37
CA SER A 24 28.81 -3.74 -5.90
C SER A 24 27.63 -2.85 -6.22
N TYR A 25 26.83 -3.33 -7.16
CA TYR A 25 25.55 -2.77 -7.54
C TYR A 25 24.55 -3.90 -7.73
N GLY A 26 23.32 -3.68 -7.27
CA GLY A 26 22.22 -4.61 -7.48
C GLY A 26 20.91 -3.88 -7.67
N LYS A 27 20.08 -4.41 -8.56
CA LYS A 27 18.69 -4.00 -8.71
C LYS A 27 17.80 -5.16 -8.24
N SER A 28 16.88 -4.86 -7.34
CA SER A 28 15.87 -5.80 -6.86
C SER A 28 14.48 -5.22 -7.03
N TYR A 29 13.49 -6.10 -7.08
CA TYR A 29 12.09 -5.72 -7.19
C TYR A 29 11.34 -6.23 -5.97
N GLU A 30 10.39 -5.43 -5.52
CA GLU A 30 9.50 -5.83 -4.46
C GLU A 30 8.43 -6.77 -5.01
N PHE A 31 8.09 -7.79 -4.23
CA PHE A 31 6.96 -8.64 -4.49
C PHE A 31 5.70 -7.96 -3.96
N VAL A 32 4.63 -7.99 -4.75
CA VAL A 32 3.33 -7.44 -4.34
C VAL A 32 2.84 -8.16 -3.10
N ASN A 33 2.64 -7.43 -2.04
CA ASN A 33 2.17 -7.95 -0.77
C ASN A 33 0.78 -8.60 -0.94
N GLY A 34 0.59 -9.80 -0.40
CA GLY A 34 -0.68 -10.53 -0.45
C GLY A 34 -1.86 -9.76 0.16
N GLN A 35 -1.61 -8.83 1.08
CA GLN A 35 -2.64 -7.96 1.65
C GLN A 35 -3.31 -7.06 0.61
N PHE A 36 -2.58 -6.59 -0.40
CA PHE A 36 -3.17 -5.85 -1.51
C PHE A 36 -4.17 -6.71 -2.30
N HIS A 37 -3.83 -7.96 -2.55
CA HIS A 37 -4.74 -8.89 -3.23
C HIS A 37 -5.98 -9.18 -2.39
N LEU A 38 -5.82 -9.37 -1.08
CA LEU A 38 -6.95 -9.56 -0.18
C LEU A 38 -7.87 -8.33 -0.16
N ASN A 39 -7.29 -7.13 -0.07
CA ASN A 39 -8.08 -5.90 -0.04
C ASN A 39 -8.84 -5.64 -1.36
N THR A 40 -8.30 -6.06 -2.50
CA THR A 40 -9.01 -5.95 -3.79
C THR A 40 -10.07 -7.04 -3.97
N SER A 41 -9.87 -8.22 -3.37
CA SER A 41 -10.78 -9.36 -3.53
C SER A 41 -12.12 -9.22 -2.80
N VAL A 42 -12.20 -8.31 -1.82
CA VAL A 42 -13.44 -8.07 -1.07
C VAL A 42 -14.40 -7.08 -1.77
N ALA A 43 -13.96 -6.47 -2.86
CA ALA A 43 -14.77 -5.52 -3.61
C ALA A 43 -15.75 -6.22 -4.55
N PRO A 44 -17.03 -5.79 -4.63
CA PRO A 44 -17.95 -6.26 -5.67
C PRO A 44 -17.40 -5.99 -7.08
N PRO A 45 -17.74 -6.81 -8.09
CA PRO A 45 -18.60 -7.99 -8.04
C PRO A 45 -17.87 -9.28 -7.65
N TRP A 46 -16.54 -9.24 -7.48
CA TRP A 46 -15.67 -10.41 -7.33
C TRP A 46 -15.61 -10.94 -5.91
N GLY A 47 -15.91 -10.10 -4.92
CA GLY A 47 -15.91 -10.43 -3.52
C GLY A 47 -16.99 -9.67 -2.78
N SER A 48 -17.09 -9.96 -1.49
CA SER A 48 -17.98 -9.21 -0.61
C SER A 48 -17.42 -9.26 0.81
N GLU A 49 -17.51 -8.12 1.48
CA GLU A 49 -17.30 -8.00 2.91
C GLU A 49 -18.61 -7.54 3.55
N VAL A 50 -19.07 -8.26 4.55
CA VAL A 50 -20.21 -7.84 5.35
C VAL A 50 -19.72 -7.37 6.70
N ARG A 51 -19.93 -6.10 6.98
CA ARG A 51 -19.56 -5.49 8.25
C ARG A 51 -20.80 -5.06 9.02
N LEU A 52 -21.06 -5.74 10.11
CA LEU A 52 -22.17 -5.43 11.01
C LEU A 52 -21.62 -4.62 12.20
N ASN A 53 -22.00 -3.35 12.28
CA ASN A 53 -21.62 -2.50 13.40
C ASN A 53 -22.72 -2.48 14.44
N ALA A 54 -22.42 -2.95 15.67
CA ALA A 54 -23.36 -3.02 16.77
C ALA A 54 -24.72 -3.65 16.38
N PRO A 55 -24.73 -4.92 15.92
CA PRO A 55 -25.95 -5.55 15.46
C PRO A 55 -27.01 -5.61 16.57
N PRO A 56 -28.29 -5.30 16.28
CA PRO A 56 -29.34 -5.24 17.30
C PRO A 56 -29.54 -6.55 18.09
N GLY A 57 -29.26 -7.69 17.47
CA GLY A 57 -29.34 -9.01 18.10
C GLY A 57 -28.05 -9.48 18.79
N GLY A 58 -27.03 -8.62 18.89
CA GLY A 58 -25.73 -8.98 19.45
C GLY A 58 -25.03 -10.08 18.65
N LEU A 59 -24.18 -10.87 19.32
CA LEU A 59 -23.49 -12.00 18.72
C LEU A 59 -24.40 -13.25 18.57
N ASP A 60 -25.47 -13.34 19.34
CA ASP A 60 -26.39 -14.47 19.29
C ASP A 60 -27.24 -14.46 18.02
N ASN A 61 -27.60 -13.28 17.54
CA ASN A 61 -28.32 -13.11 16.27
C ASN A 61 -27.80 -11.86 15.51
N PRO A 62 -26.59 -11.92 14.93
CA PRO A 62 -25.95 -10.76 14.35
C PRO A 62 -26.68 -10.21 13.10
N PHE A 63 -27.52 -11.02 12.47
CA PHE A 63 -28.27 -10.63 11.26
C PHE A 63 -29.68 -10.09 11.55
N LEU A 64 -30.05 -9.97 12.82
CA LEU A 64 -31.34 -9.40 13.20
C LEU A 64 -31.49 -7.98 12.63
N GLY A 65 -32.55 -7.75 11.89
CA GLY A 65 -32.81 -6.44 11.24
C GLY A 65 -31.99 -6.18 9.99
N SER A 66 -31.31 -7.16 9.43
CA SER A 66 -30.64 -7.03 8.13
C SER A 66 -31.62 -6.72 7.00
N PRO A 67 -31.20 -5.92 6.00
CA PRO A 67 -32.05 -5.62 4.83
C PRO A 67 -32.54 -6.91 4.17
N GLY A 68 -33.82 -6.99 3.88
CA GLY A 68 -34.45 -8.17 3.28
C GLY A 68 -34.95 -9.22 4.26
N GLY A 69 -34.86 -8.99 5.58
CA GLY A 69 -35.37 -9.89 6.62
C GLY A 69 -34.61 -11.21 6.72
N GLN A 70 -33.40 -11.29 6.16
CA GLN A 70 -32.62 -12.51 6.17
C GLN A 70 -31.98 -12.72 7.54
N THR A 71 -32.12 -13.93 8.05
CA THR A 71 -31.44 -14.37 9.28
C THR A 71 -30.01 -14.84 9.04
N ASN A 72 -29.67 -15.15 7.80
CA ASN A 72 -28.33 -15.51 7.36
C ASN A 72 -28.12 -15.01 5.94
N ILE A 73 -27.07 -14.22 5.74
CA ILE A 73 -26.70 -13.65 4.42
C ILE A 73 -25.66 -14.50 3.68
N PHE A 74 -25.23 -15.61 4.26
CA PHE A 74 -24.29 -16.52 3.63
C PHE A 74 -24.99 -17.77 3.06
N PRO A 75 -24.51 -18.31 1.90
CA PRO A 75 -23.44 -17.78 1.07
C PRO A 75 -23.85 -16.50 0.34
N VAL A 76 -22.91 -15.57 0.22
CA VAL A 76 -23.10 -14.34 -0.58
C VAL A 76 -23.11 -14.73 -2.06
N THR A 77 -24.16 -14.33 -2.78
CA THR A 77 -24.22 -14.53 -4.22
C THR A 77 -23.41 -13.44 -4.93
N PHE A 78 -22.51 -13.85 -5.82
CA PHE A 78 -21.79 -12.91 -6.65
C PHE A 78 -22.70 -12.45 -7.80
N ASP A 79 -22.92 -11.14 -7.85
CA ASP A 79 -23.67 -10.50 -8.91
C ASP A 79 -22.80 -9.38 -9.49
N GLN A 80 -22.64 -9.39 -10.83
CA GLN A 80 -21.91 -8.33 -11.53
C GLN A 80 -22.55 -6.94 -11.38
N ASN A 81 -23.82 -6.88 -11.01
CA ASN A 81 -24.56 -5.65 -10.74
C ASN A 81 -24.66 -5.34 -9.24
N ALA A 82 -23.95 -6.07 -8.39
CA ALA A 82 -23.99 -5.84 -6.96
C ALA A 82 -23.55 -4.41 -6.62
N ALA A 83 -24.38 -3.71 -5.83
CA ALA A 83 -24.05 -2.36 -5.37
C ALA A 83 -22.87 -2.39 -4.40
N PHE A 84 -21.96 -1.45 -4.56
CA PHE A 84 -20.90 -1.23 -3.58
C PHE A 84 -21.48 -0.78 -2.24
N SER A 85 -20.99 -1.35 -1.16
CA SER A 85 -21.33 -0.88 0.18
C SER A 85 -20.79 0.54 0.37
N LEU A 86 -21.65 1.45 0.87
CA LEU A 86 -21.27 2.85 1.12
C LEU A 86 -20.14 3.02 2.13
N ASN A 87 -19.90 2.03 2.97
CA ASN A 87 -18.97 2.10 4.09
C ASN A 87 -17.78 1.12 3.98
N GLY A 88 -17.59 0.51 2.82
CA GLY A 88 -16.49 -0.44 2.59
C GLY A 88 -15.19 0.26 2.20
N PRO A 89 -14.04 -0.18 2.69
CA PRO A 89 -12.74 0.22 2.16
C PRO A 89 -12.47 -0.58 0.89
N PHE A 90 -12.75 0.01 -0.26
CA PHE A 90 -12.45 -0.62 -1.54
C PHE A 90 -11.12 -0.11 -2.07
N LEU A 91 -10.19 -1.02 -2.34
CA LEU A 91 -8.93 -0.72 -2.97
C LEU A 91 -9.01 -1.05 -4.46
N SER A 92 -8.70 -0.08 -5.30
CA SER A 92 -8.55 -0.25 -6.74
C SER A 92 -7.08 -0.12 -7.11
N LEU A 93 -6.58 -1.03 -7.93
CA LEU A 93 -5.25 -0.96 -8.52
C LEU A 93 -5.35 -0.43 -9.94
N THR A 94 -4.42 0.43 -10.33
CA THR A 94 -4.34 0.89 -11.71
C THR A 94 -3.77 -0.21 -12.60
N ASN A 95 -4.15 -0.24 -13.88
CA ASN A 95 -3.63 -1.21 -14.85
C ASN A 95 -2.16 -0.96 -15.22
N GLU A 96 -1.65 0.24 -14.93
CA GLU A 96 -0.29 0.69 -15.26
C GLU A 96 0.64 0.65 -14.04
N LEU A 97 0.41 -0.27 -13.13
CA LEU A 97 1.20 -0.35 -11.91
C LEU A 97 2.58 -0.95 -12.21
N GLU A 98 3.61 -0.15 -12.05
CA GLU A 98 4.99 -0.60 -12.15
C GLU A 98 5.47 -1.17 -10.81
N SER A 99 6.27 -2.25 -10.87
CA SER A 99 6.84 -2.83 -9.66
C SER A 99 7.81 -1.87 -8.99
N THR A 100 7.66 -1.70 -7.68
CA THR A 100 8.65 -1.02 -6.86
C THR A 100 10.01 -1.68 -7.06
N ASN A 101 11.04 -0.89 -7.31
CA ASN A 101 12.39 -1.40 -7.47
C ASN A 101 13.40 -0.61 -6.66
N VAL A 102 14.41 -1.33 -6.18
CA VAL A 102 15.47 -0.80 -5.32
C VAL A 102 16.81 -1.00 -6.01
N HIS A 103 17.53 0.08 -6.19
CA HIS A 103 18.92 0.11 -6.60
C HIS A 103 19.78 0.20 -5.34
N SER A 104 20.63 -0.78 -5.12
CA SER A 104 21.56 -0.79 -4.00
C SER A 104 22.98 -0.75 -4.53
N PHE A 105 23.82 0.05 -3.93
CA PHE A 105 25.23 0.14 -4.32
C PHE A 105 26.11 0.36 -3.10
N ASN A 106 27.29 -0.19 -3.17
CA ASN A 106 28.33 0.06 -2.17
C ASN A 106 29.70 0.17 -2.83
N VAL A 107 30.57 0.91 -2.18
CA VAL A 107 32.00 0.99 -2.49
C VAL A 107 32.74 0.95 -1.17
N THR A 108 33.75 0.10 -1.06
CA THR A 108 34.59 -0.01 0.13
C THR A 108 36.04 -0.02 -0.28
N VAL A 109 36.85 0.79 0.37
CA VAL A 109 38.30 0.83 0.24
C VAL A 109 38.92 0.44 1.56
N GLU A 110 39.76 -0.55 1.52
CA GLU A 110 40.51 -1.05 2.67
C GLU A 110 42.00 -0.92 2.42
N ARG A 111 42.76 -0.43 3.37
CA ARG A 111 44.20 -0.29 3.23
C ARG A 111 44.94 -0.60 4.52
N GLN A 112 45.93 -1.45 4.43
CA GLN A 112 46.94 -1.66 5.44
C GLN A 112 47.97 -0.52 5.33
N ILE A 113 47.99 0.39 6.30
CA ILE A 113 48.89 1.55 6.34
C ILE A 113 50.26 1.11 6.86
N SER A 114 50.27 0.26 7.87
CA SER A 114 51.47 -0.29 8.47
C SER A 114 51.20 -1.68 9.04
N ALA A 115 52.20 -2.33 9.63
CA ALA A 115 52.04 -3.62 10.28
C ALA A 115 51.00 -3.63 11.43
N ARG A 116 50.67 -2.45 11.99
CA ARG A 116 49.76 -2.31 13.13
C ARG A 116 48.51 -1.47 12.82
N TRP A 117 48.43 -0.85 11.66
CA TRP A 117 47.36 0.06 11.30
C TRP A 117 46.67 -0.37 10.02
N PHE A 118 45.35 -0.43 10.10
CA PHE A 118 44.45 -0.73 8.99
C PHE A 118 43.38 0.38 8.94
N ALA A 119 43.06 0.83 7.75
CA ALA A 119 41.99 1.82 7.52
C ALA A 119 40.97 1.28 6.54
N THR A 120 39.71 1.53 6.83
CA THR A 120 38.58 1.21 5.95
C THR A 120 37.74 2.45 5.76
N ALA A 121 37.36 2.72 4.53
CA ALA A 121 36.35 3.73 4.18
C ALA A 121 35.31 3.08 3.26
N GLY A 122 34.05 3.28 3.54
CA GLY A 122 32.96 2.70 2.76
C GLY A 122 31.84 3.69 2.54
N TYR A 123 31.20 3.58 1.40
CA TYR A 123 29.97 4.27 1.06
C TYR A 123 28.90 3.26 0.65
N ILE A 124 27.72 3.35 1.27
CA ILE A 124 26.56 2.50 0.98
C ILE A 124 25.40 3.42 0.66
N GLY A 125 24.69 3.13 -0.43
CA GLY A 125 23.53 3.87 -0.82
C GLY A 125 22.45 3.00 -1.43
N SER A 126 21.22 3.49 -1.38
CA SER A 126 20.10 2.89 -2.08
C SER A 126 19.18 3.96 -2.66
N ARG A 127 18.51 3.61 -3.74
CA ARG A 127 17.46 4.42 -4.35
C ARG A 127 16.29 3.54 -4.69
N THR A 128 15.13 3.89 -4.16
CA THR A 128 13.87 3.21 -4.46
C THR A 128 13.07 4.02 -5.47
N ASN A 129 12.53 3.36 -6.48
CA ASN A 129 11.64 3.96 -7.49
C ASN A 129 10.30 3.23 -7.46
N ASN A 130 9.25 3.90 -7.97
CA ASN A 130 7.90 3.38 -8.10
C ASN A 130 7.34 2.85 -6.77
N ILE A 131 7.48 3.64 -5.72
CA ILE A 131 6.88 3.32 -4.42
C ILE A 131 5.36 3.46 -4.55
N TRP A 132 4.65 2.40 -4.16
CA TRP A 132 3.21 2.42 -4.18
C TRP A 132 2.67 3.17 -2.98
N GLU A 133 1.74 4.05 -3.27
CA GLU A 133 0.99 4.80 -2.27
C GLU A 133 -0.50 4.60 -2.48
N SER A 134 -1.24 4.45 -1.39
CA SER A 134 -2.70 4.42 -1.41
C SER A 134 -3.24 5.82 -1.19
N THR A 135 -3.86 6.37 -2.23
CA THR A 135 -4.48 7.69 -2.18
C THR A 135 -5.99 7.54 -2.06
N PRO A 136 -6.62 8.05 -1.00
CA PRO A 136 -8.07 8.03 -0.89
C PRO A 136 -8.70 8.99 -1.91
N LEU A 137 -9.56 8.44 -2.78
CA LEU A 137 -10.20 9.18 -3.87
C LEU A 137 -11.41 10.00 -3.42
N ASN A 138 -12.04 9.61 -2.31
CA ASN A 138 -13.28 10.20 -1.85
C ASN A 138 -13.16 10.75 -0.43
N ASN A 139 -12.21 11.64 -0.21
CA ASN A 139 -12.00 12.30 1.06
C ASN A 139 -13.17 13.24 1.37
N ALA A 140 -13.63 13.21 2.64
CA ALA A 140 -14.62 14.16 3.11
C ALA A 140 -14.05 15.58 3.10
N LEU A 141 -14.78 16.52 2.52
CA LEU A 141 -14.42 17.93 2.53
C LEU A 141 -14.41 18.46 3.96
N PHE A 142 -13.38 19.22 4.31
CA PHE A 142 -13.36 19.97 5.54
C PHE A 142 -14.19 21.23 5.37
N ILE A 143 -15.37 21.25 5.98
CA ILE A 143 -16.26 22.41 5.97
C ILE A 143 -16.15 23.07 7.33
N ARG A 144 -15.55 24.24 7.38
CA ARG A 144 -15.44 25.02 8.62
C ARG A 144 -16.83 25.47 9.06
N VAL A 145 -17.16 25.21 10.32
CA VAL A 145 -18.38 25.75 10.91
C VAL A 145 -18.16 27.22 11.18
N PRO A 146 -18.99 28.14 10.59
CA PRO A 146 -18.84 29.57 10.81
C PRO A 146 -18.92 29.93 12.30
N GLY A 147 -18.01 30.78 12.76
CA GLY A 147 -17.96 31.24 14.14
C GLY A 147 -17.34 30.30 15.16
N THR A 148 -16.82 29.14 14.73
CA THR A 148 -16.12 28.19 15.60
C THR A 148 -14.83 27.68 14.97
N ASN A 149 -13.91 27.20 15.79
CA ASN A 149 -12.74 26.43 15.33
C ASN A 149 -13.01 24.91 15.38
N ALA A 150 -14.27 24.52 15.55
CA ALA A 150 -14.64 23.12 15.65
C ALA A 150 -14.50 22.42 14.30
N ALA A 151 -13.92 21.22 14.33
CA ALA A 151 -13.94 20.32 13.18
C ALA A 151 -15.37 19.85 12.90
N PRO A 152 -15.72 19.57 11.64
CA PRO A 152 -17.01 18.97 11.30
C PRO A 152 -17.21 17.65 12.04
N ALA A 153 -18.42 17.36 12.43
CA ALA A 153 -18.75 16.14 13.17
C ALA A 153 -18.42 14.89 12.35
N ILE A 154 -17.84 13.88 13.00
CA ILE A 154 -17.53 12.59 12.37
C ILE A 154 -18.81 11.93 11.82
N ALA A 155 -19.94 12.10 12.51
CA ALA A 155 -21.24 11.54 12.12
C ALA A 155 -21.71 11.97 10.72
N ASN A 156 -21.28 13.13 10.22
CA ASN A 156 -21.67 13.62 8.89
C ASN A 156 -20.58 13.48 7.82
N THR A 157 -19.54 12.67 8.08
CA THR A 157 -18.39 12.50 7.17
C THR A 157 -18.84 12.07 5.78
N ASN A 158 -19.74 11.10 5.68
CA ASN A 158 -20.20 10.59 4.39
C ASN A 158 -20.97 11.66 3.59
N ASN A 159 -21.69 12.54 4.25
CA ASN A 159 -22.44 13.64 3.61
C ASN A 159 -21.52 14.74 3.03
N ARG A 160 -20.24 14.71 3.35
CA ARG A 160 -19.23 15.67 2.88
C ARG A 160 -18.25 15.07 1.88
N ARG A 161 -18.45 13.81 1.50
CA ARG A 161 -17.62 13.14 0.49
C ARG A 161 -18.13 13.46 -0.92
N PRO A 162 -17.32 14.02 -1.80
CA PRO A 162 -17.77 14.46 -3.13
C PRO A 162 -18.48 13.38 -3.94
N LEU A 163 -17.95 12.15 -3.97
CA LEU A 163 -18.59 11.07 -4.72
C LEU A 163 -19.90 10.57 -4.11
N ASN A 164 -20.16 10.83 -2.84
CA ASN A 164 -21.44 10.52 -2.20
C ASN A 164 -22.51 11.58 -2.49
N LEU A 165 -22.08 12.76 -2.94
CA LEU A 165 -22.99 13.86 -3.32
C LEU A 165 -23.42 13.78 -4.77
N ILE A 166 -22.74 12.94 -5.57
CA ILE A 166 -23.08 12.74 -6.98
C ILE A 166 -24.25 11.76 -7.03
N ASP A 167 -25.34 12.18 -7.66
CA ASP A 167 -26.45 11.27 -7.98
C ASP A 167 -25.98 10.19 -8.94
N PRO A 168 -26.06 8.89 -8.59
CA PRO A 168 -25.62 7.81 -9.45
C PRO A 168 -26.40 7.70 -10.76
N VAL A 169 -27.59 8.29 -10.83
CA VAL A 169 -28.44 8.26 -12.04
C VAL A 169 -28.08 9.39 -13.01
N ASN A 170 -27.81 10.56 -12.50
CA ASN A 170 -27.61 11.78 -13.30
C ASN A 170 -26.17 12.25 -13.39
N GLY A 171 -25.27 11.68 -12.61
CA GLY A 171 -23.86 12.06 -12.58
C GLY A 171 -23.61 13.50 -12.08
N LYS A 172 -24.55 14.09 -11.35
CA LYS A 172 -24.53 15.48 -10.84
C LYS A 172 -24.55 15.53 -9.33
#